data_1c3c1f0a67ce70390ef39a5e38d09591
#
_entry.id   1c3c1f0a67ce70390ef39a5e38d09591
#
_cell.length_a   1.000
_cell.length_b   1.000
_cell.length_c   1.000
_cell.angle_alpha   90.00
_cell.angle_beta   90.00
_cell.angle_gamma   90.00
#
_symmetry.space_group_name_H-M   'P 1'
#
loop_
_entity.id
_entity.type
_entity.pdbx_description
1 polymer ?
#
loop_
_entity_poly.entity_id
_entity_poly.type
_entity_poly.pdbx_seq_one_letter_code
_entity_poly.pdbx_strand_id
1 'polypeptide(L)'
;METIQKKFNQYRYLSKRATVFGQHIHIGCPTGDDAIYLTHALARYVPHFIAISASSPFYLGINTNYCSSRSTIFNAFPLSGVIPYLRNWQEFSDYYRKMYRWKIIENMKDFYWDIRPKPELGTIEIRVCDTPLTLRKSILITAYIQALALYLLEEKSVQLSHDLYYVYNYNRFQASRHGLEGELTVTDKDRPIPIMDDILETIKKIEQYINGLGNSEYIEELYSDVINKQNDSVLINKIYKQDGSFSKLVAAQCELWLSDSKDRKWMTQPS
;
A
#
# COMPACT_ATOMS: atom_id res chain seq x y z
N MET A 1 -24.61 11.54 3.06
CA MET A 1 -24.38 12.89 2.51
C MET A 1 -23.70 13.82 3.52
N GLU A 2 -24.12 13.86 4.76
CA GLU A 2 -23.57 14.76 5.81
C GLU A 2 -22.05 14.64 6.02
N THR A 3 -21.52 13.43 6.03
CA THR A 3 -20.07 13.15 6.22
C THR A 3 -19.21 13.68 5.05
N ILE A 4 -19.70 13.60 3.82
CA ILE A 4 -18.97 14.09 2.62
C ILE A 4 -18.96 15.62 2.64
N GLN A 5 -20.09 16.26 2.95
CA GLN A 5 -20.19 17.71 3.04
C GLN A 5 -19.29 18.26 4.16
N LYS A 6 -19.21 17.58 5.31
CA LYS A 6 -18.32 17.96 6.42
C LYS A 6 -16.85 17.92 5.99
N LYS A 7 -16.39 16.83 5.34
CA LYS A 7 -15.02 16.73 4.82
C LYS A 7 -14.72 17.76 3.74
N PHE A 8 -15.68 18.04 2.86
CA PHE A 8 -15.53 19.10 1.87
C PHE A 8 -15.37 20.47 2.51
N ASN A 9 -16.14 20.78 3.55
CA ASN A 9 -16.02 22.04 4.28
C ASN A 9 -14.69 22.15 5.02
N GLN A 10 -14.17 21.06 5.55
CA GLN A 10 -12.90 21.00 6.28
C GLN A 10 -11.69 21.17 5.35
N TYR A 11 -11.66 20.40 4.24
CA TYR A 11 -10.48 20.30 3.38
C TYR A 11 -10.57 21.11 2.07
N ARG A 12 -11.76 21.67 1.76
CA ARG A 12 -11.97 22.54 0.59
C ARG A 12 -11.40 21.94 -0.70
N TYR A 13 -10.43 22.62 -1.31
CA TYR A 13 -9.81 22.20 -2.57
C TYR A 13 -9.16 20.81 -2.50
N LEU A 14 -8.57 20.43 -1.35
CA LEU A 14 -7.98 19.11 -1.19
C LEU A 14 -9.00 17.99 -1.34
N SER A 15 -10.24 18.17 -0.85
CA SER A 15 -11.30 17.19 -1.04
C SER A 15 -11.63 16.92 -2.51
N LYS A 16 -11.54 17.96 -3.37
CA LYS A 16 -11.73 17.80 -4.82
C LYS A 16 -10.62 17.00 -5.48
N ARG A 17 -9.41 17.03 -4.92
CA ARG A 17 -8.26 16.28 -5.41
C ARG A 17 -8.21 14.84 -4.91
N ALA A 18 -8.97 14.49 -3.88
CA ALA A 18 -8.98 13.16 -3.27
C ALA A 18 -9.84 12.12 -4.05
N THR A 19 -10.15 12.37 -5.31
CA THR A 19 -10.79 11.39 -6.22
C THR A 19 -9.76 10.39 -6.73
N VAL A 20 -9.21 9.62 -5.81
CA VAL A 20 -8.24 8.56 -6.07
C VAL A 20 -8.67 7.30 -5.33
N PHE A 21 -8.44 6.16 -5.94
CA PHE A 21 -8.86 4.85 -5.44
C PHE A 21 -7.66 4.04 -4.99
N GLY A 22 -7.88 3.11 -4.07
CA GLY A 22 -6.83 2.24 -3.56
C GLY A 22 -7.40 0.94 -3.01
N GLN A 23 -6.57 -0.09 -3.01
CA GLN A 23 -6.84 -1.32 -2.29
C GLN A 23 -6.50 -1.14 -0.82
N HIS A 24 -7.40 -1.53 0.07
CA HIS A 24 -7.14 -1.62 1.50
C HIS A 24 -7.06 -3.09 1.91
N ILE A 25 -6.03 -3.44 2.67
CA ILE A 25 -5.79 -4.81 3.14
C ILE A 25 -5.77 -4.77 4.66
N HIS A 26 -6.60 -5.62 5.30
CA HIS A 26 -6.66 -5.76 6.74
C HIS A 26 -5.93 -7.00 7.19
N ILE A 27 -5.02 -6.86 8.15
CA ILE A 27 -4.31 -7.95 8.81
C ILE A 27 -4.73 -8.01 10.27
N GLY A 28 -5.26 -9.16 10.71
CA GLY A 28 -5.60 -9.40 12.11
C GLY A 28 -4.37 -9.38 13.00
N CYS A 29 -4.49 -8.78 14.17
CA CYS A 29 -3.41 -8.73 15.16
C CYS A 29 -3.89 -9.33 16.48
N PRO A 30 -3.13 -10.27 17.09
CA PRO A 30 -3.51 -10.92 18.34
C PRO A 30 -3.68 -9.94 19.49
N THR A 31 -2.82 -8.91 19.58
CA THR A 31 -2.84 -7.90 20.63
C THR A 31 -2.68 -6.48 20.06
N GLY A 32 -2.98 -5.46 20.88
CA GLY A 32 -2.72 -4.07 20.52
C GLY A 32 -1.23 -3.79 20.32
N ASP A 33 -0.35 -4.40 21.15
CA ASP A 33 1.09 -4.25 21.02
C ASP A 33 1.60 -4.87 19.71
N ASP A 34 1.06 -6.02 19.28
CA ASP A 34 1.34 -6.61 17.98
C ASP A 34 0.88 -5.69 16.83
N ALA A 35 -0.27 -5.04 16.97
CA ALA A 35 -0.75 -4.10 15.98
C ALA A 35 0.20 -2.90 15.82
N ILE A 36 0.70 -2.35 16.93
CA ILE A 36 1.66 -1.23 16.88
C ILE A 36 3.00 -1.69 16.32
N TYR A 37 3.52 -2.83 16.79
CA TYR A 37 4.74 -3.41 16.23
C TYR A 37 4.64 -3.62 14.72
N LEU A 38 3.59 -4.31 14.27
CA LEU A 38 3.40 -4.63 12.86
C LEU A 38 3.21 -3.37 11.99
N THR A 39 2.53 -2.34 12.52
CA THR A 39 2.39 -1.05 11.84
C THR A 39 3.76 -0.43 11.55
N HIS A 40 4.67 -0.44 12.51
CA HIS A 40 6.02 0.10 12.34
C HIS A 40 6.92 -0.82 11.51
N ALA A 41 6.86 -2.12 11.73
CA ALA A 41 7.66 -3.09 10.98
C ALA A 41 7.32 -3.08 9.48
N LEU A 42 6.04 -3.02 9.13
CA LEU A 42 5.58 -2.92 7.73
C LEU A 42 5.88 -1.54 7.11
N ALA A 43 6.09 -0.49 7.89
CA ALA A 43 6.43 0.83 7.36
C ALA A 43 7.72 0.78 6.51
N ARG A 44 8.68 -0.08 6.86
CA ARG A 44 9.89 -0.34 6.06
C ARG A 44 9.56 -0.88 4.66
N TYR A 45 8.47 -1.62 4.52
CA TYR A 45 8.06 -2.29 3.29
C TYR A 45 7.00 -1.51 2.48
N VAL A 46 6.60 -0.32 2.94
CA VAL A 46 5.68 0.56 2.19
C VAL A 46 6.16 0.83 0.76
N PRO A 47 7.46 1.04 0.47
CA PRO A 47 7.94 1.17 -0.89
C PRO A 47 7.67 -0.06 -1.78
N HIS A 48 7.73 -1.29 -1.23
CA HIS A 48 7.35 -2.51 -1.95
C HIS A 48 5.88 -2.45 -2.37
N PHE A 49 5.00 -2.13 -1.41
CA PHE A 49 3.56 -2.09 -1.63
C PHE A 49 3.18 -1.07 -2.71
N ILE A 50 3.83 0.10 -2.69
CA ILE A 50 3.65 1.12 -3.74
C ILE A 50 4.14 0.59 -5.09
N ALA A 51 5.34 0.02 -5.17
CA ALA A 51 5.95 -0.38 -6.42
C ALA A 51 5.19 -1.53 -7.11
N ILE A 52 4.76 -2.56 -6.33
CA ILE A 52 4.02 -3.71 -6.89
C ILE A 52 2.57 -3.37 -7.23
N SER A 53 1.94 -2.42 -6.55
CA SER A 53 0.56 -2.00 -6.79
C SER A 53 0.43 -0.80 -7.73
N ALA A 54 1.53 -0.18 -8.17
CA ALA A 54 1.51 1.04 -8.95
C ALA A 54 0.61 0.93 -10.19
N SER A 55 -0.46 1.75 -10.24
CA SER A 55 -1.46 1.76 -11.30
C SER A 55 -2.03 3.16 -11.58
N SER A 56 -1.36 4.23 -11.14
CA SER A 56 -1.87 5.60 -11.28
C SER A 56 -0.86 6.56 -11.94
N PRO A 57 -0.43 6.29 -13.21
CA PRO A 57 0.52 7.18 -13.91
C PRO A 57 -0.13 8.49 -14.37
N PHE A 58 -1.45 8.54 -14.43
CA PHE A 58 -2.22 9.73 -14.84
C PHE A 58 -3.02 10.30 -13.69
N TYR A 59 -3.10 11.63 -13.65
CA TYR A 59 -3.96 12.36 -12.72
C TYR A 59 -4.59 13.57 -13.41
N LEU A 60 -5.92 13.69 -13.35
CA LEU A 60 -6.70 14.77 -13.99
C LEU A 60 -6.35 14.96 -15.48
N GLY A 61 -6.17 13.87 -16.22
CA GLY A 61 -5.86 13.91 -17.65
C GLY A 61 -4.40 14.28 -17.98
N ILE A 62 -3.51 14.31 -16.98
CA ILE A 62 -2.09 14.65 -17.15
C ILE A 62 -1.25 13.41 -16.84
N ASN A 63 -0.27 13.11 -17.72
CA ASN A 63 0.77 12.16 -17.38
C ASN A 63 1.68 12.77 -16.31
N THR A 64 1.67 12.18 -15.13
CA THR A 64 2.42 12.68 -13.98
C THR A 64 3.90 12.30 -14.01
N ASN A 65 4.28 11.37 -14.89
CA ASN A 65 5.57 10.70 -14.89
C ASN A 65 5.91 9.98 -13.57
N TYR A 66 4.90 9.62 -12.78
CA TYR A 66 4.99 8.73 -11.64
C TYR A 66 4.39 7.37 -12.01
N CYS A 67 4.86 6.31 -11.36
CA CYS A 67 4.21 5.00 -11.44
C CYS A 67 2.94 4.98 -10.58
N SER A 68 3.00 5.63 -9.39
CA SER A 68 1.87 5.83 -8.50
C SER A 68 1.75 7.31 -8.10
N SER A 69 0.86 8.06 -8.74
CA SER A 69 0.58 9.45 -8.36
C SER A 69 -0.36 9.56 -7.16
N ARG A 70 -1.13 8.50 -6.85
CA ARG A 70 -2.10 8.48 -5.75
C ARG A 70 -1.49 8.86 -4.40
N SER A 71 -0.32 8.31 -4.08
CA SER A 71 0.36 8.56 -2.81
C SER A 71 0.76 10.02 -2.63
N THR A 72 1.10 10.72 -3.72
CA THR A 72 1.49 12.14 -3.67
C THR A 72 0.30 13.06 -3.35
N ILE A 73 -0.91 12.66 -3.78
CA ILE A 73 -2.14 13.42 -3.54
C ILE A 73 -2.53 13.35 -2.06
N PHE A 74 -2.46 12.17 -1.47
CA PHE A 74 -2.77 11.99 -0.05
C PHE A 74 -1.76 12.68 0.88
N ASN A 75 -0.53 12.90 0.46
CA ASN A 75 0.47 13.63 1.25
C ASN A 75 0.09 15.08 1.56
N ALA A 76 -0.82 15.67 0.80
CA ALA A 76 -1.31 17.01 1.06
C ALA A 76 -2.28 17.08 2.26
N PHE A 77 -2.83 15.94 2.70
CA PHE A 77 -3.75 15.91 3.83
C PHE A 77 -3.00 15.94 5.15
N PRO A 78 -3.50 16.69 6.15
CA PRO A 78 -2.99 16.62 7.50
C PRO A 78 -3.04 15.18 8.03
N LEU A 79 -2.08 14.79 8.84
CA LEU A 79 -2.00 13.45 9.45
C LEU A 79 -1.89 12.31 8.41
N SER A 80 -1.33 12.58 7.22
CA SER A 80 -0.99 11.58 6.22
C SER A 80 0.40 10.98 6.42
N GLY A 81 0.72 9.94 5.65
CA GLY A 81 2.03 9.32 5.66
C GLY A 81 2.21 8.28 6.75
N VAL A 82 3.27 8.38 7.54
CA VAL A 82 3.60 7.40 8.57
C VAL A 82 3.04 7.81 9.94
N ILE A 83 2.63 6.82 10.74
CA ILE A 83 2.26 7.00 12.15
C ILE A 83 3.49 7.54 12.93
N PRO A 84 3.34 8.43 13.92
CA PRO A 84 4.44 8.78 14.82
C PRO A 84 5.04 7.55 15.49
N TYR A 85 6.32 7.58 15.83
CA TYR A 85 6.96 6.47 16.53
C TYR A 85 6.34 6.29 17.93
N LEU A 86 5.65 5.17 18.11
CA LEU A 86 4.96 4.77 19.33
C LEU A 86 5.37 3.33 19.64
N ARG A 87 5.84 3.06 20.85
CA ARG A 87 6.47 1.79 21.19
C ARG A 87 5.48 0.66 21.45
N ASN A 88 4.26 1.00 21.88
CA ASN A 88 3.25 0.04 22.31
C ASN A 88 1.84 0.63 22.24
N TRP A 89 0.84 -0.21 22.52
CA TRP A 89 -0.56 0.16 22.53
C TRP A 89 -0.92 1.25 23.55
N GLN A 90 -0.25 1.29 24.70
CA GLN A 90 -0.50 2.32 25.69
C GLN A 90 -0.10 3.71 25.16
N GLU A 91 1.08 3.84 24.56
CA GLU A 91 1.53 5.09 23.95
C GLU A 91 0.63 5.53 22.79
N PHE A 92 0.17 4.57 21.96
CA PHE A 92 -0.80 4.85 20.92
C PHE A 92 -2.12 5.37 21.49
N SER A 93 -2.63 4.74 22.55
CA SER A 93 -3.87 5.15 23.21
C SER A 93 -3.75 6.54 23.82
N ASP A 94 -2.59 6.88 24.41
CA ASP A 94 -2.31 8.20 24.97
C ASP A 94 -2.20 9.26 23.86
N TYR A 95 -1.53 8.93 22.75
CA TYR A 95 -1.46 9.78 21.57
C TYR A 95 -2.86 10.05 21.00
N TYR A 96 -3.66 9.01 20.79
CA TYR A 96 -5.04 9.13 20.28
C TYR A 96 -5.88 10.04 21.17
N ARG A 97 -5.85 9.82 22.51
CA ARG A 97 -6.58 10.63 23.49
C ARG A 97 -6.17 12.11 23.46
N LYS A 98 -4.88 12.41 23.30
CA LYS A 98 -4.38 13.79 23.15
C LYS A 98 -4.92 14.44 21.88
N MET A 99 -4.82 13.76 20.73
CA MET A 99 -5.30 14.26 19.44
C MET A 99 -6.81 14.53 19.47
N TYR A 100 -7.58 13.62 20.09
CA TYR A 100 -9.02 13.77 20.29
C TYR A 100 -9.34 14.96 21.22
N ARG A 101 -8.67 15.06 22.35
CA ARG A 101 -8.84 16.18 23.32
C ARG A 101 -8.53 17.55 22.71
N TRP A 102 -7.52 17.61 21.86
CA TRP A 102 -7.15 18.82 21.14
C TRP A 102 -8.05 19.12 19.94
N LYS A 103 -9.06 18.28 19.70
CA LYS A 103 -10.01 18.39 18.57
C LYS A 103 -9.33 18.39 17.21
N ILE A 104 -8.17 17.76 17.09
CA ILE A 104 -7.46 17.55 15.82
C ILE A 104 -8.13 16.42 15.04
N ILE A 105 -8.64 15.41 15.75
CA ILE A 105 -9.40 14.28 15.20
C ILE A 105 -10.73 14.13 15.93
N GLU A 106 -11.70 13.49 15.25
CA GLU A 106 -12.96 13.02 15.83
C GLU A 106 -12.97 11.49 16.00
N ASN A 107 -12.26 10.78 15.14
CA ASN A 107 -12.17 9.32 15.16
C ASN A 107 -10.95 8.83 14.35
N MET A 108 -10.72 7.50 14.37
CA MET A 108 -9.59 6.87 13.66
C MET A 108 -9.57 7.15 12.15
N LYS A 109 -10.70 7.46 11.51
CA LYS A 109 -10.77 7.72 10.06
C LYS A 109 -10.11 9.05 9.66
N ASP A 110 -9.81 9.91 10.62
CA ASP A 110 -9.16 11.20 10.37
C ASP A 110 -7.64 11.09 10.22
N PHE A 111 -7.06 9.96 10.61
CA PHE A 111 -5.67 9.65 10.28
C PHE A 111 -5.57 9.05 8.87
N TYR A 112 -4.84 9.74 8.01
CA TYR A 112 -4.59 9.33 6.62
C TYR A 112 -3.25 8.57 6.47
N TRP A 113 -2.83 7.87 7.54
CA TRP A 113 -1.58 7.10 7.52
C TRP A 113 -1.61 5.98 6.47
N ASP A 114 -0.46 5.66 5.93
CA ASP A 114 -0.27 4.59 4.94
C ASP A 114 -0.58 3.21 5.51
N ILE A 115 -0.27 3.00 6.80
CA ILE A 115 -0.68 1.85 7.60
C ILE A 115 -1.31 2.37 8.88
N ARG A 116 -2.51 1.93 9.18
CA ARG A 116 -3.32 2.47 10.27
C ARG A 116 -3.89 1.37 11.15
N PRO A 117 -3.67 1.41 12.48
CA PRO A 117 -4.41 0.54 13.40
C PRO A 117 -5.92 0.74 13.28
N LYS A 118 -6.67 -0.37 13.33
CA LYS A 118 -8.13 -0.43 13.27
C LYS A 118 -8.67 -1.17 14.50
N PRO A 119 -8.71 -0.50 15.68
CA PRO A 119 -9.09 -1.14 16.93
C PRO A 119 -10.47 -1.80 16.88
N GLU A 120 -11.42 -1.17 16.20
CA GLU A 120 -12.79 -1.67 16.06
C GLU A 120 -12.90 -3.00 15.31
N LEU A 121 -11.86 -3.40 14.57
CA LEU A 121 -11.80 -4.66 13.83
C LEU A 121 -10.71 -5.61 14.34
N GLY A 122 -9.91 -5.19 15.33
CA GLY A 122 -8.74 -5.97 15.78
C GLY A 122 -7.66 -6.15 14.70
N THR A 123 -7.52 -5.18 13.78
CA THR A 123 -6.63 -5.27 12.63
C THR A 123 -5.72 -4.05 12.51
N ILE A 124 -4.69 -4.16 11.66
CA ILE A 124 -4.10 -3.00 10.98
C ILE A 124 -4.62 -2.94 9.54
N GLU A 125 -4.72 -1.75 8.98
CA GLU A 125 -5.20 -1.48 7.63
C GLU A 125 -4.05 -0.89 6.80
N ILE A 126 -3.56 -1.66 5.82
CA ILE A 126 -2.61 -1.19 4.82
C ILE A 126 -3.40 -0.44 3.75
N ARG A 127 -3.07 0.85 3.52
CA ARG A 127 -3.87 1.79 2.72
C ARG A 127 -3.11 2.37 1.53
N VAL A 128 -1.83 2.11 1.46
CA VAL A 128 -0.91 2.76 0.51
C VAL A 128 -1.01 2.21 -0.90
N CYS A 129 -1.55 1.01 -1.10
CA CYS A 129 -1.66 0.37 -2.41
C CYS A 129 -2.62 1.13 -3.34
N ASP A 130 -2.22 1.30 -4.60
CA ASP A 130 -3.13 1.70 -5.67
C ASP A 130 -4.19 0.61 -5.92
N THR A 131 -5.28 0.92 -6.62
CA THR A 131 -6.26 -0.08 -7.05
C THR A 131 -5.70 -0.85 -8.24
N PRO A 132 -5.51 -2.18 -8.14
CA PRO A 132 -5.05 -2.99 -9.27
C PRO A 132 -6.06 -3.05 -10.41
N LEU A 133 -5.58 -3.31 -11.63
CA LEU A 133 -6.41 -3.46 -12.83
C LEU A 133 -7.22 -4.76 -12.86
N THR A 134 -6.80 -5.78 -12.09
CA THR A 134 -7.45 -7.08 -12.04
C THR A 134 -7.61 -7.58 -10.61
N LEU A 135 -8.57 -8.47 -10.39
CA LEU A 135 -8.70 -9.14 -9.10
C LEU A 135 -7.52 -10.07 -8.84
N ARG A 136 -7.00 -10.73 -9.89
CA ARG A 136 -5.80 -11.57 -9.78
C ARG A 136 -4.65 -10.77 -9.18
N LYS A 137 -4.36 -9.58 -9.71
CA LYS A 137 -3.31 -8.70 -9.18
C LYS A 137 -3.57 -8.27 -7.73
N SER A 138 -4.83 -8.00 -7.38
CA SER A 138 -5.24 -7.70 -5.99
C SER A 138 -4.90 -8.86 -5.04
N ILE A 139 -5.12 -10.12 -5.49
CA ILE A 139 -4.80 -11.34 -4.72
C ILE A 139 -3.28 -11.48 -4.56
N LEU A 140 -2.49 -11.29 -5.63
CA LEU A 140 -1.02 -11.39 -5.56
C LEU A 140 -0.44 -10.44 -4.51
N ILE A 141 -0.89 -9.18 -4.52
CA ILE A 141 -0.46 -8.16 -3.55
C ILE A 141 -0.86 -8.56 -2.13
N THR A 142 -2.09 -9.04 -1.96
CA THR A 142 -2.61 -9.45 -0.65
C THR A 142 -1.85 -10.66 -0.11
N ALA A 143 -1.56 -11.66 -0.95
CA ALA A 143 -0.79 -12.85 -0.58
C ALA A 143 0.63 -12.49 -0.11
N TYR A 144 1.30 -11.57 -0.79
CA TYR A 144 2.61 -11.07 -0.38
C TYR A 144 2.56 -10.37 0.98
N ILE A 145 1.62 -9.45 1.16
CA ILE A 145 1.46 -8.69 2.40
C ILE A 145 1.09 -9.62 3.56
N GLN A 146 0.24 -10.62 3.33
CA GLN A 146 -0.17 -11.59 4.34
C GLN A 146 1.02 -12.43 4.84
N ALA A 147 1.81 -12.99 3.91
CA ALA A 147 2.98 -13.80 4.26
C ALA A 147 4.05 -12.96 4.99
N LEU A 148 4.30 -11.75 4.52
CA LEU A 148 5.23 -10.81 5.16
C LEU A 148 4.76 -10.42 6.57
N ALA A 149 3.48 -10.14 6.75
CA ALA A 149 2.92 -9.77 8.05
C ALA A 149 3.01 -10.93 9.06
N LEU A 150 2.72 -12.16 8.62
CA LEU A 150 2.86 -13.36 9.46
C LEU A 150 4.32 -13.56 9.89
N TYR A 151 5.26 -13.50 8.93
CA TYR A 151 6.70 -13.54 9.21
C TYR A 151 7.11 -12.49 10.27
N LEU A 152 6.68 -11.24 10.10
CA LEU A 152 7.04 -10.17 11.03
C LEU A 152 6.44 -10.37 12.42
N LEU A 153 5.22 -10.88 12.51
CA LEU A 153 4.57 -11.14 13.79
C LEU A 153 5.22 -12.30 14.55
N GLU A 154 5.61 -13.36 13.87
CA GLU A 154 6.21 -14.55 14.49
C GLU A 154 7.68 -14.32 14.86
N GLU A 155 8.47 -13.82 13.93
CA GLU A 155 9.91 -13.68 14.12
C GLU A 155 10.32 -12.43 14.89
N LYS A 156 9.45 -11.40 14.93
CA LYS A 156 9.78 -10.07 15.51
C LYS A 156 11.13 -9.53 15.01
N SER A 157 11.48 -9.83 13.77
CA SER A 157 12.82 -9.66 13.18
C SER A 157 13.22 -8.22 12.92
N VAL A 158 12.30 -7.27 12.96
CA VAL A 158 12.58 -5.85 12.75
C VAL A 158 12.78 -5.16 14.09
N GLN A 159 14.00 -4.68 14.32
CA GLN A 159 14.26 -3.78 15.43
C GLN A 159 13.73 -2.40 15.07
N LEU A 160 12.71 -1.95 15.79
CA LEU A 160 12.11 -0.64 15.57
C LEU A 160 13.08 0.47 16.00
N SER A 161 13.37 1.40 15.10
CA SER A 161 14.21 2.56 15.39
C SER A 161 13.60 3.84 14.79
N HIS A 162 14.06 4.99 15.27
CA HIS A 162 13.69 6.30 14.71
C HIS A 162 14.24 6.51 13.30
N ASP A 163 15.32 5.82 12.92
CA ASP A 163 16.02 6.04 11.64
C ASP A 163 15.14 5.71 10.44
N LEU A 164 14.23 4.73 10.59
CA LEU A 164 13.24 4.41 9.56
C LEU A 164 12.44 5.65 9.13
N TYR A 165 12.12 6.53 10.07
CA TYR A 165 11.29 7.72 9.82
C TYR A 165 12.05 8.82 9.07
N TYR A 166 13.38 8.87 9.18
CA TYR A 166 14.20 9.81 8.43
C TYR A 166 14.19 9.51 6.94
N VAL A 167 14.19 8.23 6.57
CA VAL A 167 14.22 7.79 5.17
C VAL A 167 12.84 7.52 4.58
N TYR A 168 11.79 7.42 5.40
CA TYR A 168 10.46 6.97 5.00
C TYR A 168 9.89 7.74 3.81
N ASN A 169 9.83 9.06 3.90
CA ASN A 169 9.26 9.90 2.86
C ASN A 169 10.07 9.85 1.55
N TYR A 170 11.40 9.76 1.66
CA TYR A 170 12.26 9.63 0.49
C TYR A 170 12.06 8.28 -0.22
N ASN A 171 12.06 7.18 0.52
CA ASN A 171 11.82 5.85 -0.03
C ASN A 171 10.41 5.72 -0.65
N ARG A 172 9.42 6.30 0.01
CA ARG A 172 8.05 6.38 -0.51
C ARG A 172 8.00 7.17 -1.82
N PHE A 173 8.72 8.28 -1.92
CA PHE A 173 8.87 9.05 -3.16
C PHE A 173 9.53 8.21 -4.26
N GLN A 174 10.64 7.53 -3.97
CA GLN A 174 11.34 6.67 -4.92
C GLN A 174 10.41 5.60 -5.52
N ALA A 175 9.66 4.89 -4.67
CA ALA A 175 8.68 3.89 -5.12
C ALA A 175 7.54 4.51 -5.94
N SER A 176 7.02 5.66 -5.51
CA SER A 176 5.93 6.34 -6.21
C SER A 176 6.36 6.85 -7.59
N ARG A 177 7.56 7.41 -7.68
CA ARG A 177 8.09 7.99 -8.92
C ARG A 177 8.60 6.93 -9.89
N HIS A 178 9.36 5.95 -9.40
CA HIS A 178 10.11 5.02 -10.21
C HIS A 178 9.57 3.59 -10.19
N GLY A 179 8.61 3.28 -9.30
CA GLY A 179 8.06 1.92 -9.17
C GLY A 179 9.15 0.90 -8.81
N LEU A 180 9.18 -0.21 -9.55
CA LEU A 180 10.15 -1.30 -9.37
C LEU A 180 11.60 -0.89 -9.75
N GLU A 181 11.79 0.19 -10.49
CA GLU A 181 13.10 0.71 -10.90
C GLU A 181 13.67 1.74 -9.90
N GLY A 182 12.94 2.03 -8.83
CA GLY A 182 13.41 2.93 -7.77
C GLY A 182 14.47 2.30 -6.87
N GLU A 183 15.06 3.13 -6.02
CA GLU A 183 16.07 2.71 -5.04
C GLU A 183 15.60 3.03 -3.62
N LEU A 184 15.99 2.19 -2.66
CA LEU A 184 15.72 2.35 -1.24
C LEU A 184 16.99 2.74 -0.48
N THR A 185 16.89 3.74 0.35
CA THR A 185 17.85 3.98 1.42
C THR A 185 17.48 3.10 2.61
N VAL A 186 18.36 2.19 2.99
CA VAL A 186 18.21 1.30 4.14
C VAL A 186 19.23 1.71 5.19
N THR A 187 18.77 1.94 6.41
CA THR A 187 19.54 2.65 7.46
C THR A 187 20.75 1.88 7.98
N ASP A 188 20.83 0.58 7.72
CA ASP A 188 21.95 -0.30 8.05
C ASP A 188 22.87 -0.60 6.86
N LYS A 189 22.66 0.07 5.71
CA LYS A 189 23.49 -0.09 4.50
C LYS A 189 24.08 1.25 4.05
N ASP A 190 25.32 1.24 3.63
CA ASP A 190 26.02 2.44 3.12
C ASP A 190 25.59 2.88 1.72
N ARG A 191 24.83 2.04 1.02
CA ARG A 191 24.39 2.31 -0.35
C ARG A 191 22.88 2.04 -0.51
N PRO A 192 22.20 2.83 -1.34
CA PRO A 192 20.85 2.49 -1.76
C PRO A 192 20.81 1.12 -2.43
N ILE A 193 19.70 0.43 -2.31
CA ILE A 193 19.43 -0.87 -2.94
C ILE A 193 18.24 -0.75 -3.89
N PRO A 194 18.25 -1.45 -5.04
CA PRO A 194 17.10 -1.47 -5.93
C PRO A 194 15.85 -2.02 -5.21
N ILE A 195 14.69 -1.37 -5.39
CA ILE A 195 13.41 -1.83 -4.84
C ILE A 195 13.13 -3.25 -5.27
N MET A 196 13.35 -3.55 -6.55
CA MET A 196 13.17 -4.87 -7.12
C MET A 196 13.98 -5.94 -6.34
N ASP A 197 15.26 -5.69 -6.12
CA ASP A 197 16.15 -6.65 -5.45
C ASP A 197 15.71 -6.89 -4.00
N ASP A 198 15.30 -5.84 -3.30
CA ASP A 198 14.81 -5.93 -1.92
C ASP A 198 13.48 -6.71 -1.83
N ILE A 199 12.58 -6.57 -2.83
CA ILE A 199 11.36 -7.40 -2.92
C ILE A 199 11.72 -8.87 -3.13
N LEU A 200 12.63 -9.17 -4.08
CA LEU A 200 13.03 -10.55 -4.40
C LEU A 200 13.74 -11.24 -3.23
N GLU A 201 14.61 -10.49 -2.53
CA GLU A 201 15.25 -10.97 -1.30
C GLU A 201 14.23 -11.21 -0.19
N THR A 202 13.26 -10.30 -0.04
CA THR A 202 12.18 -10.46 0.95
C THR A 202 11.32 -11.69 0.66
N ILE A 203 10.94 -11.94 -0.60
CA ILE A 203 10.17 -13.14 -0.99
C ILE A 203 10.92 -14.41 -0.59
N LYS A 204 12.23 -14.50 -0.86
CA LYS A 204 13.06 -15.65 -0.43
C LYS A 204 13.08 -15.80 1.09
N LYS A 205 13.20 -14.69 1.80
CA LYS A 205 13.25 -14.69 3.27
C LYS A 205 11.96 -15.20 3.92
N ILE A 206 10.79 -14.92 3.31
CA ILE A 206 9.49 -15.33 3.84
C ILE A 206 8.93 -16.61 3.20
N GLU A 207 9.72 -17.36 2.45
CA GLU A 207 9.29 -18.52 1.65
C GLU A 207 8.53 -19.58 2.48
N GLN A 208 8.98 -19.88 3.69
CA GLN A 208 8.29 -20.83 4.57
C GLN A 208 6.86 -20.38 4.93
N TYR A 209 6.64 -19.07 5.10
CA TYR A 209 5.32 -18.49 5.39
C TYR A 209 4.42 -18.49 4.16
N ILE A 210 5.00 -18.25 2.98
CA ILE A 210 4.30 -18.38 1.70
C ILE A 210 3.76 -19.79 1.52
N ASN A 211 4.61 -20.79 1.71
CA ASN A 211 4.27 -22.20 1.60
C ASN A 211 3.24 -22.62 2.66
N GLY A 212 3.43 -22.19 3.91
CA GLY A 212 2.51 -22.48 5.02
C GLY A 212 1.10 -21.93 4.82
N LEU A 213 0.97 -20.81 4.11
CA LEU A 213 -0.32 -20.18 3.74
C LEU A 213 -0.93 -20.71 2.43
N GLY A 214 -0.23 -21.57 1.68
CA GLY A 214 -0.66 -22.05 0.38
C GLY A 214 -0.64 -20.97 -0.72
N ASN A 215 0.19 -19.94 -0.55
CA ASN A 215 0.25 -18.77 -1.44
C ASN A 215 1.29 -18.89 -2.56
N SER A 216 1.95 -20.04 -2.72
CA SER A 216 3.11 -20.22 -3.61
C SER A 216 2.81 -19.82 -5.05
N GLU A 217 1.69 -20.28 -5.64
CA GLU A 217 1.29 -19.92 -7.01
C GLU A 217 1.18 -18.40 -7.22
N TYR A 218 0.57 -17.70 -6.25
CA TYR A 218 0.40 -16.24 -6.33
C TYR A 218 1.73 -15.51 -6.23
N ILE A 219 2.63 -15.99 -5.39
CA ILE A 219 3.93 -15.35 -5.20
C ILE A 219 4.89 -15.66 -6.36
N GLU A 220 4.82 -16.83 -6.98
CA GLU A 220 5.58 -17.13 -8.21
C GLU A 220 5.21 -16.18 -9.35
N GLU A 221 3.90 -15.90 -9.53
CA GLU A 221 3.43 -14.92 -10.51
C GLU A 221 3.92 -13.50 -10.15
N LEU A 222 3.78 -13.09 -8.90
CA LEU A 222 4.29 -11.79 -8.43
C LEU A 222 5.81 -11.67 -8.63
N TYR A 223 6.56 -12.73 -8.33
CA TYR A 223 8.00 -12.80 -8.52
C TYR A 223 8.39 -12.61 -10.00
N SER A 224 7.65 -13.26 -10.91
CA SER A 224 7.82 -13.08 -12.35
C SER A 224 7.54 -11.63 -12.78
N ASP A 225 6.45 -11.03 -12.29
CA ASP A 225 6.12 -9.63 -12.56
C ASP A 225 7.24 -8.68 -12.10
N VAL A 226 7.78 -8.92 -10.90
CA VAL A 226 8.85 -8.09 -10.32
C VAL A 226 10.13 -8.19 -11.15
N ILE A 227 10.59 -9.41 -11.51
CA ILE A 227 11.79 -9.61 -12.35
C ILE A 227 11.63 -8.91 -13.71
N ASN A 228 10.44 -9.01 -14.31
CA ASN A 228 10.16 -8.41 -15.61
C ASN A 228 9.80 -6.92 -15.49
N LYS A 229 9.89 -6.33 -14.30
CA LYS A 229 9.54 -4.92 -13.99
C LYS A 229 8.13 -4.55 -14.44
N GLN A 230 7.20 -5.49 -14.32
CA GLN A 230 5.81 -5.32 -14.72
C GLN A 230 4.95 -4.91 -13.52
N ASN A 231 4.28 -3.79 -13.66
CA ASN A 231 3.18 -3.37 -12.81
C ASN A 231 2.08 -2.74 -13.68
N ASP A 232 0.93 -2.48 -13.09
CA ASP A 232 -0.20 -1.95 -13.85
C ASP A 232 0.07 -0.57 -14.46
N SER A 233 0.95 0.24 -13.87
CA SER A 233 1.36 1.53 -14.44
C SER A 233 2.07 1.39 -15.79
N VAL A 234 2.92 0.36 -15.95
CA VAL A 234 3.59 0.05 -17.21
C VAL A 234 2.57 -0.32 -18.28
N LEU A 235 1.61 -1.19 -17.93
CA LEU A 235 0.52 -1.60 -18.83
C LEU A 235 -0.37 -0.41 -19.24
N ILE A 236 -0.78 0.40 -18.29
CA ILE A 236 -1.60 1.62 -18.51
C ILE A 236 -0.90 2.57 -19.48
N ASN A 237 0.39 2.85 -19.26
CA ASN A 237 1.18 3.70 -20.16
C ASN A 237 1.29 3.09 -21.56
N LYS A 238 1.47 1.75 -21.67
CA LYS A 238 1.53 1.05 -22.96
C LYS A 238 0.21 1.19 -23.73
N ILE A 239 -0.94 0.96 -23.07
CA ILE A 239 -2.27 1.09 -23.68
C ILE A 239 -2.50 2.55 -24.13
N TYR A 240 -2.22 3.51 -23.27
CA TYR A 240 -2.41 4.93 -23.59
C TYR A 240 -1.56 5.38 -24.80
N LYS A 241 -0.32 4.92 -24.89
CA LYS A 241 0.58 5.28 -26.02
C LYS A 241 0.09 4.80 -27.38
N GLN A 242 -0.77 3.79 -27.44
CA GLN A 242 -1.29 3.28 -28.71
C GLN A 242 -2.28 4.24 -29.38
N ASP A 243 -3.15 4.88 -28.59
CA ASP A 243 -4.27 5.68 -29.09
C ASP A 243 -4.31 7.12 -28.57
N GLY A 244 -3.61 7.44 -27.50
CA GLY A 244 -3.64 8.77 -26.85
C GLY A 244 -5.01 9.17 -26.27
N SER A 245 -5.93 8.22 -26.08
CA SER A 245 -7.31 8.46 -25.68
C SER A 245 -7.61 7.91 -24.29
N PHE A 246 -8.00 8.78 -23.36
CA PHE A 246 -8.41 8.37 -22.01
C PHE A 246 -9.70 7.54 -22.00
N SER A 247 -10.66 7.80 -22.90
CA SER A 247 -11.88 7.00 -22.99
C SER A 247 -11.58 5.57 -23.43
N LYS A 248 -10.69 5.37 -24.39
CA LYS A 248 -10.24 4.03 -24.80
C LYS A 248 -9.42 3.34 -23.71
N LEU A 249 -8.55 4.09 -23.00
CA LEU A 249 -7.83 3.57 -21.86
C LEU A 249 -8.77 3.04 -20.78
N VAL A 250 -9.79 3.84 -20.40
CA VAL A 250 -10.79 3.41 -19.39
C VAL A 250 -11.57 2.18 -19.87
N ALA A 251 -11.97 2.14 -21.15
CA ALA A 251 -12.64 0.97 -21.73
C ALA A 251 -11.78 -0.30 -21.63
N ALA A 252 -10.50 -0.20 -22.00
CA ALA A 252 -9.55 -1.32 -21.90
C ALA A 252 -9.35 -1.80 -20.45
N GLN A 253 -9.29 -0.87 -19.49
CA GLN A 253 -9.21 -1.23 -18.06
C GLN A 253 -10.48 -1.96 -17.58
N CYS A 254 -11.66 -1.52 -18.02
CA CYS A 254 -12.91 -2.21 -17.72
C CYS A 254 -12.95 -3.62 -18.33
N GLU A 255 -12.46 -3.79 -19.56
CA GLU A 255 -12.37 -5.11 -20.22
C GLU A 255 -11.41 -6.05 -19.48
N LEU A 256 -10.24 -5.56 -19.06
CA LEU A 256 -9.30 -6.34 -18.24
C LEU A 256 -9.94 -6.82 -16.93
N TRP A 257 -10.62 -5.92 -16.22
CA TRP A 257 -11.33 -6.27 -15.00
C TRP A 257 -12.42 -7.32 -15.23
N LEU A 258 -13.20 -7.18 -16.30
CA LEU A 258 -14.30 -8.10 -16.63
C LEU A 258 -13.81 -9.46 -17.13
N SER A 259 -12.70 -9.51 -17.91
CA SER A 259 -12.13 -10.77 -18.38
C SER A 259 -11.59 -11.61 -17.23
N ASP A 260 -10.84 -10.99 -16.32
CA ASP A 260 -10.33 -11.64 -15.11
C ASP A 260 -11.48 -12.16 -14.22
N SER A 261 -12.64 -11.51 -14.24
CA SER A 261 -13.80 -11.95 -13.47
C SER A 261 -14.54 -13.16 -14.07
N LYS A 262 -14.42 -13.40 -15.39
CA LYS A 262 -15.12 -14.51 -16.07
C LYS A 262 -14.41 -15.86 -15.95
N ASP A 263 -13.09 -15.86 -15.79
CA ASP A 263 -12.28 -17.08 -15.69
C ASP A 263 -12.36 -17.79 -14.33
N ARG A 264 -13.25 -17.31 -13.44
CA ARG A 264 -13.35 -17.76 -12.03
C ARG A 264 -14.18 -19.03 -11.87
N LYS A 265 -13.62 -20.18 -12.17
CA LYS A 265 -14.21 -21.47 -11.81
C LYS A 265 -14.36 -21.70 -10.28
N TRP A 266 -13.60 -21.00 -9.46
CA TRP A 266 -13.60 -21.16 -8.00
C TRP A 266 -14.73 -20.40 -7.26
N MET A 267 -15.42 -19.43 -7.91
CA MET A 267 -16.58 -18.76 -7.32
C MET A 267 -17.86 -19.60 -7.39
N THR A 268 -17.86 -20.71 -8.13
CA THR A 268 -19.06 -21.55 -8.37
C THR A 268 -19.04 -22.86 -7.60
N GLN A 269 -18.07 -23.11 -6.73
CA GLN A 269 -18.12 -24.28 -5.84
C GLN A 269 -18.94 -23.90 -4.57
N PRO A 270 -20.08 -24.55 -4.32
CA PRO A 270 -20.80 -24.40 -3.05
C PRO A 270 -19.95 -24.96 -1.91
N SER A 271 -19.85 -24.19 -0.83
CA SER A 271 -19.24 -24.57 0.45
C SER A 271 -19.86 -25.81 1.06
#